data_c73ffdc10381c817976848c0d1c99a28
#
_entry.id   c73ffdc10381c817976848c0d1c99a28
#
_cell.length_a   1.000
_cell.length_b   1.000
_cell.length_c   1.000
_cell.angle_alpha   90.00
_cell.angle_beta   90.00
_cell.angle_gamma   90.00
#
_symmetry.space_group_name_H-M   'P 1'
#
loop_
_entity.id
_entity.type
_entity.pdbx_description
1 polymer ?
#
loop_
_entity_poly.entity_id
_entity_poly.type
_entity_poly.pdbx_seq_one_letter_code
_entity_poly.pdbx_strand_id
1 'polypeptide(L)'
;MSEETKNLNHTDQKKGEDALKGLSMKERKKALEEKKERRRTKLYIAIGVVVAILVAALLFFDGGTLQRSMTAMTVGDKTYSAAEVDYYFYSSYNSASTYAKYYGLDTSKSLKDQEIYEGTTWYDYFRDSAKKELTNVSILVQEAEKEGYSLSKEGEQEVEDAITDLKEHCKENGYSLKYYLQNTYGRYMNEKTYKKVALEYQLAQEYQKKVTESYQKTDKDAEKYYKKHKAELDTFEYEAYEVPVKTETKKDKDGKTVEPTEKETKAAEKKAKEGAAALEAAMKAGDTKKVAKLVKEYGCTDYSNRTYSSFSSCGFSEWLTNEKRTAGDIKTIKNETEATDDKDATLNGYYVVQFDKRYLDEYHGANFRNVLVKAEAATDKDGETKKDDDGNTVYDYDAAKEKAEKLQQTWKKDGGDADALGALAEENSGDSTSNYNKGKYEKASKEDVTDTLKAWLFDEKRKGGDTALLKDEDAQGYQLVYFEGYGEKYHWQDVSIAALQKEDYDKWYEKVEKTYDDKITTSFMYRFV
;
A
#
# COMPACT_ATOMS: atom_id res chain seq x y z
N MET A 1 40.60 16.38 -42.44
CA MET A 1 40.63 17.78 -42.93
C MET A 1 40.81 17.70 -44.43
N SER A 2 39.76 18.03 -45.17
CA SER A 2 39.72 17.90 -46.63
C SER A 2 40.56 19.01 -47.30
N GLU A 3 41.01 18.77 -48.52
CA GLU A 3 41.81 19.72 -49.33
C GLU A 3 41.10 21.09 -49.51
N GLU A 4 39.78 21.14 -49.46
CA GLU A 4 38.98 22.40 -49.48
C GLU A 4 39.28 23.34 -48.30
N THR A 5 39.55 22.79 -47.10
CA THR A 5 39.86 23.63 -45.92
C THR A 5 41.26 24.23 -45.98
N LYS A 6 42.19 23.63 -46.75
CA LYS A 6 43.53 24.19 -47.00
C LYS A 6 43.50 25.33 -48.00
N ASN A 7 42.65 25.26 -49.05
CA ASN A 7 42.52 26.30 -50.07
C ASN A 7 41.84 27.57 -49.56
N LEU A 8 40.86 27.46 -48.68
CA LEU A 8 40.19 28.61 -48.05
C LEU A 8 41.15 29.42 -47.15
N ASN A 9 42.04 28.74 -46.42
CA ASN A 9 43.00 29.39 -45.57
C ASN A 9 44.12 30.16 -46.36
N HIS A 10 44.49 29.66 -47.54
CA HIS A 10 45.50 30.32 -48.39
C HIS A 10 44.97 31.58 -49.08
N THR A 11 43.69 31.61 -49.48
CA THR A 11 43.03 32.77 -50.12
C THR A 11 42.79 33.91 -49.13
N ASP A 12 42.45 33.60 -47.87
CA ASP A 12 42.27 34.59 -46.82
C ASP A 12 43.59 35.18 -46.27
N GLN A 13 44.68 34.41 -46.32
CA GLN A 13 46.01 34.94 -45.97
C GLN A 13 46.52 35.91 -47.03
N LYS A 14 46.37 35.64 -48.37
CA LYS A 14 46.77 36.53 -49.44
C LYS A 14 45.97 37.84 -49.45
N LYS A 15 44.66 37.80 -49.23
CA LYS A 15 43.83 39.03 -49.09
C LYS A 15 44.20 39.86 -47.88
N GLY A 16 44.70 39.22 -46.79
CA GLY A 16 45.15 39.89 -45.58
C GLY A 16 46.51 40.60 -45.73
N GLU A 17 47.42 40.07 -46.56
CA GLU A 17 48.72 40.68 -46.83
C GLU A 17 48.61 41.85 -47.82
N ASP A 18 47.76 41.75 -48.82
CA ASP A 18 47.53 42.85 -49.78
C ASP A 18 46.85 44.06 -49.14
N ALA A 19 46.01 43.90 -48.16
CA ALA A 19 45.38 44.99 -47.39
C ALA A 19 46.37 45.78 -46.51
N LEU A 20 47.58 45.27 -46.32
CA LEU A 20 48.63 45.92 -45.51
C LEU A 20 49.72 46.59 -46.36
N LYS A 21 49.70 46.40 -47.72
CA LYS A 21 50.63 47.07 -48.64
C LYS A 21 50.29 48.54 -48.74
N GLY A 22 51.23 49.38 -48.32
CA GLY A 22 51.06 50.85 -48.35
C GLY A 22 50.91 51.54 -47.01
N LEU A 23 50.75 50.81 -45.92
CA LEU A 23 50.65 51.33 -44.56
C LEU A 23 52.04 51.49 -43.93
N SER A 24 52.23 52.57 -43.11
CA SER A 24 53.44 52.72 -42.29
C SER A 24 53.59 51.62 -41.26
N MET A 25 54.79 51.33 -40.78
CA MET A 25 55.05 50.28 -39.78
C MET A 25 54.18 50.41 -38.51
N LYS A 26 53.82 51.64 -38.11
CA LYS A 26 52.95 51.92 -36.95
C LYS A 26 51.51 51.55 -37.21
N GLU A 27 51.02 51.81 -38.42
CA GLU A 27 49.64 51.51 -38.86
C GLU A 27 49.48 50.01 -39.10
N ARG A 28 50.48 49.30 -39.62
CA ARG A 28 50.49 47.82 -39.76
C ARG A 28 50.39 47.14 -38.40
N LYS A 29 51.15 47.65 -37.43
CA LYS A 29 51.12 47.07 -36.09
C LYS A 29 49.75 47.23 -35.43
N LYS A 30 49.12 48.41 -35.57
CA LYS A 30 47.79 48.73 -35.07
C LYS A 30 46.72 47.84 -35.78
N ALA A 31 46.77 47.70 -37.11
CA ALA A 31 45.84 46.87 -37.86
C ALA A 31 45.96 45.35 -37.51
N LEU A 32 47.17 44.87 -37.22
CA LEU A 32 47.39 43.51 -36.73
C LEU A 32 46.89 43.29 -35.31
N GLU A 33 47.06 44.27 -34.41
CA GLU A 33 46.51 44.24 -33.05
C GLU A 33 44.98 44.26 -33.09
N GLU A 34 44.34 45.15 -33.84
CA GLU A 34 42.89 45.19 -34.02
C GLU A 34 42.36 43.87 -34.64
N LYS A 35 43.05 43.29 -35.60
CA LYS A 35 42.68 41.96 -36.19
C LYS A 35 42.80 40.86 -35.14
N LYS A 36 43.83 40.90 -34.29
CA LYS A 36 44.03 39.94 -33.21
C LYS A 36 42.95 40.11 -32.10
N GLU A 37 42.59 41.34 -31.76
CA GLU A 37 41.52 41.64 -30.82
C GLU A 37 40.15 41.21 -31.36
N ARG A 38 39.82 41.50 -32.60
CA ARG A 38 38.59 41.03 -33.29
C ARG A 38 38.50 39.50 -33.32
N ARG A 39 39.64 38.80 -33.56
CA ARG A 39 39.69 37.33 -33.51
C ARG A 39 39.46 36.83 -32.07
N ARG A 40 40.08 37.46 -31.06
CA ARG A 40 39.86 37.11 -29.67
C ARG A 40 38.42 37.35 -29.24
N THR A 41 37.84 38.48 -29.62
CA THR A 41 36.42 38.81 -29.36
C THR A 41 35.48 37.78 -29.98
N LYS A 42 35.71 37.44 -31.26
CA LYS A 42 34.92 36.37 -31.92
C LYS A 42 35.10 35.03 -31.26
N LEU A 43 36.28 34.69 -30.77
CA LEU A 43 36.53 33.45 -30.03
C LEU A 43 35.80 33.46 -28.68
N TYR A 44 35.85 34.56 -27.94
CA TYR A 44 35.13 34.65 -26.69
C TYR A 44 33.60 34.60 -26.85
N ILE A 45 33.07 35.25 -27.92
CA ILE A 45 31.65 35.12 -28.29
C ILE A 45 31.30 33.68 -28.59
N ALA A 46 32.11 32.98 -29.40
CA ALA A 46 31.88 31.58 -29.74
C ALA A 46 31.91 30.67 -28.49
N ILE A 47 32.88 30.87 -27.60
CA ILE A 47 32.95 30.17 -26.30
C ILE A 47 31.73 30.48 -25.47
N GLY A 48 31.33 31.76 -25.37
CA GLY A 48 30.11 32.15 -24.63
C GLY A 48 28.85 31.51 -25.15
N VAL A 49 28.69 31.40 -26.49
CA VAL A 49 27.57 30.70 -27.13
C VAL A 49 27.60 29.21 -26.81
N VAL A 50 28.76 28.57 -26.87
CA VAL A 50 28.90 27.13 -26.55
C VAL A 50 28.57 26.90 -25.07
N VAL A 51 29.06 27.74 -24.18
CA VAL A 51 28.75 27.66 -22.74
C VAL A 51 27.25 27.88 -22.50
N ALA A 52 26.63 28.87 -23.17
CA ALA A 52 25.19 29.11 -23.06
C ALA A 52 24.36 27.91 -23.57
N ILE A 53 24.78 27.27 -24.66
CA ILE A 53 24.14 26.05 -25.17
C ILE A 53 24.30 24.90 -24.16
N LEU A 54 25.50 24.72 -23.60
CA LEU A 54 25.73 23.67 -22.58
C LEU A 54 24.92 23.90 -21.32
N VAL A 55 24.84 25.15 -20.84
CA VAL A 55 24.00 25.52 -19.69
C VAL A 55 22.52 25.31 -20.00
N ALA A 56 22.06 25.72 -21.19
CA ALA A 56 20.69 25.49 -21.64
C ALA A 56 20.38 23.98 -21.74
N ALA A 57 21.32 23.19 -22.26
CA ALA A 57 21.18 21.74 -22.31
C ALA A 57 21.13 21.13 -20.91
N LEU A 58 22.00 21.56 -19.98
CA LEU A 58 21.97 21.09 -18.58
C LEU A 58 20.66 21.44 -17.90
N LEU A 59 20.17 22.67 -18.04
CA LEU A 59 18.88 23.10 -17.49
C LEU A 59 17.71 22.33 -18.11
N PHE A 60 17.78 22.01 -19.38
CA PHE A 60 16.77 21.22 -20.09
C PHE A 60 16.74 19.77 -19.58
N PHE A 61 17.90 19.17 -19.37
CA PHE A 61 18.04 17.84 -18.76
C PHE A 61 17.61 17.84 -17.31
N ASP A 62 18.10 18.80 -16.51
CA ASP A 62 17.80 18.89 -15.08
C ASP A 62 16.34 19.27 -14.82
N GLY A 63 15.74 20.06 -15.69
CA GLY A 63 14.31 20.41 -15.63
C GLY A 63 13.33 19.27 -15.91
N GLY A 64 13.82 18.07 -16.27
CA GLY A 64 13.01 16.87 -16.46
C GLY A 64 12.13 16.89 -17.72
N THR A 65 12.39 17.79 -18.67
CA THR A 65 11.58 17.89 -19.88
C THR A 65 11.69 16.62 -20.73
N LEU A 66 12.88 16.06 -20.86
CA LEU A 66 13.09 14.80 -21.59
C LEU A 66 12.43 13.63 -20.88
N GLN A 67 12.57 13.55 -19.56
CA GLN A 67 12.03 12.47 -18.74
C GLN A 67 10.48 12.45 -18.76
N ARG A 68 9.84 13.59 -19.01
CA ARG A 68 8.38 13.71 -19.17
C ARG A 68 7.89 13.60 -20.61
N SER A 69 8.74 13.73 -21.61
CA SER A 69 8.31 13.81 -23.02
C SER A 69 8.83 12.67 -23.90
N MET A 70 9.99 12.10 -23.57
CA MET A 70 10.55 11.00 -24.35
C MET A 70 10.05 9.66 -23.85
N THR A 71 9.73 8.77 -24.78
CA THR A 71 9.28 7.42 -24.49
C THR A 71 10.35 6.64 -23.73
N ALA A 72 10.00 6.15 -22.54
CA ALA A 72 10.80 5.21 -21.76
C ALA A 72 10.30 3.77 -21.96
N MET A 73 8.99 3.59 -22.03
CA MET A 73 8.35 2.29 -22.19
C MET A 73 7.21 2.36 -23.21
N THR A 74 7.01 1.30 -23.96
CA THR A 74 5.87 1.13 -24.87
C THR A 74 5.14 -0.15 -24.48
N VAL A 75 3.82 -0.10 -24.46
CA VAL A 75 2.93 -1.25 -24.26
C VAL A 75 1.85 -1.18 -25.34
N GLY A 76 1.84 -2.10 -26.28
CA GLY A 76 0.92 -2.04 -27.42
C GLY A 76 1.07 -0.73 -28.20
N ASP A 77 -0.01 0.02 -28.31
CA ASP A 77 -0.05 1.30 -29.03
C ASP A 77 0.22 2.52 -28.12
N LYS A 78 0.41 2.31 -26.81
CA LYS A 78 0.65 3.39 -25.85
C LYS A 78 2.12 3.53 -25.48
N THR A 79 2.55 4.78 -25.31
CA THR A 79 3.93 5.12 -24.92
C THR A 79 3.92 5.91 -23.60
N TYR A 80 4.90 5.61 -22.77
CA TYR A 80 5.07 6.18 -21.44
C TYR A 80 6.45 6.78 -21.26
N SER A 81 6.51 7.95 -20.68
CA SER A 81 7.75 8.63 -20.32
C SER A 81 8.38 8.04 -19.05
N ALA A 82 9.65 8.37 -18.78
CA ALA A 82 10.30 7.94 -17.55
C ALA A 82 9.55 8.45 -16.29
N ALA A 83 9.03 9.69 -16.33
CA ALA A 83 8.27 10.22 -15.20
C ALA A 83 6.94 9.48 -14.93
N GLU A 84 6.31 8.92 -15.97
CA GLU A 84 5.11 8.09 -15.79
C GLU A 84 5.45 6.71 -15.23
N VAL A 85 6.59 6.12 -15.62
CA VAL A 85 7.08 4.87 -15.03
C VAL A 85 7.51 5.09 -13.57
N ASP A 86 8.17 6.23 -13.27
CA ASP A 86 8.56 6.61 -11.92
C ASP A 86 7.38 6.61 -10.93
N TYR A 87 6.19 7.01 -11.37
CA TYR A 87 4.99 6.95 -10.53
C TYR A 87 4.80 5.56 -9.92
N TYR A 88 4.84 4.53 -10.73
CA TYR A 88 4.65 3.14 -10.28
C TYR A 88 5.84 2.63 -9.46
N PHE A 89 7.06 3.03 -9.83
CA PHE A 89 8.27 2.70 -9.06
C PHE A 89 8.17 3.23 -7.63
N TYR A 90 7.89 4.52 -7.50
CA TYR A 90 7.82 5.15 -6.17
C TYR A 90 6.57 4.77 -5.40
N SER A 91 5.46 4.46 -6.04
CA SER A 91 4.28 3.89 -5.38
C SER A 91 4.60 2.56 -4.72
N SER A 92 5.28 1.66 -5.44
CA SER A 92 5.75 0.38 -4.90
C SER A 92 6.77 0.57 -3.77
N TYR A 93 7.75 1.45 -3.95
CA TYR A 93 8.74 1.79 -2.94
C TYR A 93 8.10 2.36 -1.65
N ASN A 94 7.19 3.31 -1.78
CA ASN A 94 6.52 3.94 -0.63
C ASN A 94 5.71 2.92 0.17
N SER A 95 5.00 2.03 -0.51
CA SER A 95 4.26 0.92 0.13
C SER A 95 5.21 0.01 0.91
N ALA A 96 6.32 -0.40 0.30
CA ALA A 96 7.31 -1.26 0.98
C ALA A 96 8.03 -0.54 2.12
N SER A 97 8.32 0.77 1.98
CA SER A 97 9.03 1.56 2.99
C SER A 97 8.24 1.72 4.28
N THR A 98 6.91 1.68 4.22
CA THR A 98 6.02 1.69 5.39
C THR A 98 6.29 0.48 6.30
N TYR A 99 6.66 -0.65 5.72
CA TYR A 99 6.98 -1.89 6.42
C TYR A 99 8.47 -2.27 6.30
N ALA A 100 9.34 -1.28 6.09
CA ALA A 100 10.75 -1.47 5.76
C ALA A 100 11.48 -2.43 6.71
N LYS A 101 11.28 -2.28 8.01
CA LYS A 101 11.90 -3.16 9.03
C LYS A 101 11.46 -4.61 8.90
N TYR A 102 10.22 -4.84 8.49
CA TYR A 102 9.65 -6.18 8.33
C TYR A 102 10.23 -6.90 7.10
N TYR A 103 10.45 -6.13 6.03
CA TYR A 103 10.99 -6.66 4.78
C TYR A 103 12.53 -6.59 4.69
N GLY A 104 13.22 -6.10 5.72
CA GLY A 104 14.68 -5.94 5.70
C GLY A 104 15.19 -4.83 4.80
N LEU A 105 14.34 -3.87 4.40
CA LEU A 105 14.70 -2.70 3.62
C LEU A 105 15.26 -1.61 4.53
N ASP A 106 16.50 -1.19 4.29
CA ASP A 106 17.13 -0.04 4.96
C ASP A 106 16.94 1.23 4.11
N THR A 107 15.95 2.05 4.47
CA THR A 107 15.62 3.28 3.73
C THR A 107 16.72 4.36 3.79
N SER A 108 17.77 4.18 4.61
CA SER A 108 18.93 5.08 4.68
C SER A 108 20.03 4.75 3.66
N LYS A 109 19.96 3.59 3.02
CA LYS A 109 20.91 3.11 2.03
C LYS A 109 20.35 3.18 0.61
N SER A 110 21.25 3.16 -0.38
CA SER A 110 20.85 3.04 -1.79
C SER A 110 20.15 1.71 -2.05
N LEU A 111 19.03 1.75 -2.78
CA LEU A 111 18.30 0.55 -3.19
C LEU A 111 19.13 -0.40 -4.08
N LYS A 112 20.16 0.13 -4.78
CA LYS A 112 21.05 -0.63 -5.64
C LYS A 112 22.12 -1.41 -4.85
N ASP A 113 22.35 -1.03 -3.61
CA ASP A 113 23.36 -1.62 -2.74
C ASP A 113 22.76 -2.62 -1.73
N GLN A 114 21.48 -2.95 -1.88
CA GLN A 114 20.76 -3.86 -0.99
C GLN A 114 20.03 -4.91 -1.83
N GLU A 115 20.28 -6.17 -1.52
CA GLU A 115 19.56 -7.30 -2.13
C GLU A 115 18.28 -7.62 -1.33
N ILE A 116 17.17 -7.89 -2.03
CA ILE A 116 15.94 -8.45 -1.47
C ILE A 116 16.04 -9.99 -1.42
N TYR A 117 16.67 -10.60 -2.44
CA TYR A 117 17.06 -12.00 -2.53
C TYR A 117 18.25 -12.13 -3.49
N GLU A 118 18.91 -13.29 -3.47
CA GLU A 118 20.15 -13.52 -4.21
C GLU A 118 20.09 -13.02 -5.67
N GLY A 119 20.98 -12.09 -6.00
CA GLY A 119 21.12 -11.52 -7.33
C GLY A 119 20.07 -10.49 -7.74
N THR A 120 19.15 -10.09 -6.86
CA THR A 120 18.14 -9.07 -7.16
C THR A 120 18.17 -7.96 -6.11
N THR A 121 18.48 -6.73 -6.56
CA THR A 121 18.45 -5.55 -5.68
C THR A 121 17.02 -5.05 -5.45
N TRP A 122 16.81 -4.29 -4.37
CA TRP A 122 15.53 -3.58 -4.16
C TRP A 122 15.20 -2.64 -5.31
N TYR A 123 16.20 -2.03 -5.92
CA TYR A 123 16.01 -1.19 -7.11
C TYR A 123 15.45 -1.99 -8.29
N ASP A 124 16.02 -3.15 -8.59
CA ASP A 124 15.55 -4.01 -9.70
C ASP A 124 14.14 -4.53 -9.41
N TYR A 125 13.86 -4.92 -8.17
CA TYR A 125 12.53 -5.35 -7.74
C TYR A 125 11.47 -4.28 -7.97
N PHE A 126 11.70 -3.03 -7.51
CA PHE A 126 10.73 -1.94 -7.70
C PHE A 126 10.60 -1.55 -9.18
N ARG A 127 11.68 -1.61 -9.94
CA ARG A 127 11.64 -1.33 -11.38
C ARG A 127 10.83 -2.38 -12.16
N ASP A 128 10.97 -3.64 -11.80
CA ASP A 128 10.21 -4.74 -12.43
C ASP A 128 8.73 -4.69 -11.97
N SER A 129 8.46 -4.35 -10.71
CA SER A 129 7.12 -4.10 -10.21
C SER A 129 6.44 -2.94 -10.96
N ALA A 130 7.14 -1.82 -11.13
CA ALA A 130 6.64 -0.67 -11.90
C ALA A 130 6.32 -1.05 -13.35
N LYS A 131 7.21 -1.81 -14.00
CA LYS A 131 6.99 -2.30 -15.36
C LYS A 131 5.73 -3.15 -15.44
N LYS A 132 5.56 -4.09 -14.51
CA LYS A 132 4.41 -5.00 -14.47
C LYS A 132 3.11 -4.23 -14.25
N GLU A 133 3.08 -3.33 -13.27
CA GLU A 133 1.86 -2.59 -12.93
C GLU A 133 1.45 -1.63 -14.06
N LEU A 134 2.40 -0.86 -14.61
CA LEU A 134 2.13 -0.01 -15.77
C LEU A 134 1.65 -0.83 -16.97
N THR A 135 2.22 -2.01 -17.21
CA THR A 135 1.77 -2.91 -18.27
C THR A 135 0.32 -3.30 -18.06
N ASN A 136 -0.07 -3.72 -16.84
CA ASN A 136 -1.43 -4.10 -16.51
C ASN A 136 -2.42 -2.95 -16.74
N VAL A 137 -2.11 -1.75 -16.22
CA VAL A 137 -2.94 -0.55 -16.43
C VAL A 137 -3.07 -0.23 -17.91
N SER A 138 -1.94 -0.23 -18.64
CA SER A 138 -1.94 0.08 -20.08
C SER A 138 -2.76 -0.90 -20.91
N ILE A 139 -2.69 -2.19 -20.61
CA ILE A 139 -3.49 -3.23 -21.28
C ILE A 139 -4.98 -2.96 -21.03
N LEU A 140 -5.38 -2.76 -19.78
CA LEU A 140 -6.78 -2.51 -19.43
C LEU A 140 -7.33 -1.25 -20.10
N VAL A 141 -6.55 -0.17 -20.11
CA VAL A 141 -6.92 1.07 -20.81
C VAL A 141 -7.11 0.84 -22.32
N GLN A 142 -6.21 0.08 -22.96
CA GLN A 142 -6.34 -0.22 -24.39
C GLN A 142 -7.52 -1.14 -24.71
N GLU A 143 -7.79 -2.13 -23.85
CA GLU A 143 -8.98 -2.98 -24.00
C GLU A 143 -10.27 -2.18 -23.78
N ALA A 144 -10.30 -1.25 -22.81
CA ALA A 144 -11.41 -0.33 -22.63
C ALA A 144 -11.66 0.51 -23.89
N GLU A 145 -10.61 1.10 -24.45
CA GLU A 145 -10.69 1.90 -25.69
C GLU A 145 -11.18 1.08 -26.89
N LYS A 146 -10.74 -0.18 -27.04
CA LYS A 146 -11.21 -1.09 -28.10
C LYS A 146 -12.72 -1.38 -27.99
N GLU A 147 -13.24 -1.46 -26.76
CA GLU A 147 -14.68 -1.65 -26.51
C GLU A 147 -15.49 -0.34 -26.52
N GLY A 148 -14.83 0.82 -26.73
CA GLY A 148 -15.48 2.13 -26.65
C GLY A 148 -15.90 2.52 -25.24
N TYR A 149 -15.30 1.90 -24.21
CA TYR A 149 -15.50 2.25 -22.81
C TYR A 149 -14.62 3.45 -22.46
N SER A 150 -15.18 4.42 -21.76
CA SER A 150 -14.48 5.61 -21.27
C SER A 150 -14.69 5.77 -19.77
N LEU A 151 -13.79 6.47 -19.11
CA LEU A 151 -13.90 6.81 -17.70
C LEU A 151 -15.25 7.49 -17.41
N SER A 152 -15.87 7.12 -16.32
CA SER A 152 -17.12 7.73 -15.87
C SER A 152 -16.89 9.20 -15.45
N LYS A 153 -17.96 10.00 -15.41
CA LYS A 153 -17.86 11.37 -14.88
C LYS A 153 -17.53 11.38 -13.39
N GLU A 154 -18.05 10.40 -12.69
CA GLU A 154 -17.76 10.18 -11.27
C GLU A 154 -16.28 9.88 -11.07
N GLY A 155 -15.68 8.99 -11.85
CA GLY A 155 -14.25 8.69 -11.76
C GLY A 155 -13.35 9.87 -12.20
N GLU A 156 -13.79 10.67 -13.21
CA GLU A 156 -13.10 11.93 -13.53
C GLU A 156 -13.13 12.90 -12.33
N GLN A 157 -14.27 13.04 -11.68
CA GLN A 157 -14.45 13.91 -10.53
C GLN A 157 -13.64 13.44 -9.32
N GLU A 158 -13.62 12.15 -9.03
CA GLU A 158 -12.79 11.57 -7.95
C GLU A 158 -11.31 11.91 -8.12
N VAL A 159 -10.77 11.86 -9.34
CA VAL A 159 -9.38 12.26 -9.61
C VAL A 159 -9.17 13.77 -9.40
N GLU A 160 -10.12 14.61 -9.82
CA GLU A 160 -10.03 16.06 -9.61
C GLU A 160 -10.11 16.42 -8.12
N ASP A 161 -11.02 15.79 -7.39
CA ASP A 161 -11.17 15.98 -5.95
C ASP A 161 -9.89 15.55 -5.22
N ALA A 162 -9.34 14.38 -5.51
CA ALA A 162 -8.09 13.91 -4.92
C ALA A 162 -6.90 14.87 -5.18
N ILE A 163 -6.83 15.49 -6.36
CA ILE A 163 -5.80 16.51 -6.66
C ILE A 163 -6.05 17.81 -5.87
N THR A 164 -7.31 18.16 -5.67
CA THR A 164 -7.70 19.35 -4.89
C THR A 164 -7.33 19.17 -3.42
N ASP A 165 -7.69 18.03 -2.83
CA ASP A 165 -7.37 17.68 -1.46
C ASP A 165 -5.86 17.64 -1.23
N LEU A 166 -5.13 17.08 -2.21
CA LEU A 166 -3.67 17.07 -2.16
C LEU A 166 -3.06 18.49 -2.17
N LYS A 167 -3.66 19.43 -2.91
CA LYS A 167 -3.24 20.84 -2.91
C LYS A 167 -3.51 21.50 -1.56
N GLU A 168 -4.66 21.22 -0.96
CA GLU A 168 -5.02 21.74 0.36
C GLU A 168 -4.10 21.18 1.44
N HIS A 169 -3.88 19.87 1.45
CA HIS A 169 -2.92 19.22 2.33
C HIS A 169 -1.51 19.83 2.21
N CYS A 170 -1.02 20.05 0.99
CA CYS A 170 0.27 20.70 0.77
C CYS A 170 0.31 22.11 1.36
N LYS A 171 -0.75 22.92 1.16
CA LYS A 171 -0.86 24.29 1.65
C LYS A 171 -0.87 24.32 3.18
N GLU A 172 -1.61 23.47 3.83
CA GLU A 172 -1.69 23.36 5.29
C GLU A 172 -0.35 23.00 5.91
N ASN A 173 0.44 22.17 5.24
CA ASN A 173 1.76 21.73 5.68
C ASN A 173 2.91 22.65 5.20
N GLY A 174 2.61 23.76 4.52
CA GLY A 174 3.58 24.79 4.17
C GLY A 174 4.54 24.43 3.02
N TYR A 175 4.19 23.48 2.15
CA TYR A 175 4.97 23.14 0.96
C TYR A 175 4.13 23.18 -0.32
N SER A 176 4.78 23.18 -1.49
CA SER A 176 4.07 23.22 -2.77
C SER A 176 3.69 21.82 -3.25
N LEU A 177 2.58 21.71 -4.00
CA LEU A 177 2.20 20.47 -4.69
C LEU A 177 3.38 19.89 -5.52
N LYS A 178 4.12 20.74 -6.23
CA LYS A 178 5.29 20.32 -7.00
C LYS A 178 6.33 19.63 -6.12
N TYR A 179 6.63 20.20 -4.97
CA TYR A 179 7.58 19.63 -4.00
C TYR A 179 7.11 18.26 -3.52
N TYR A 180 5.83 18.16 -3.13
CA TYR A 180 5.22 16.91 -2.70
C TYR A 180 5.31 15.83 -3.78
N LEU A 181 4.81 16.14 -4.99
CA LEU A 181 4.81 15.18 -6.10
C LEU A 181 6.22 14.69 -6.45
N GLN A 182 7.21 15.57 -6.43
CA GLN A 182 8.59 15.20 -6.74
C GLN A 182 9.24 14.32 -5.67
N ASN A 183 8.89 14.52 -4.40
CA ASN A 183 9.41 13.68 -3.32
C ASN A 183 8.69 12.33 -3.22
N THR A 184 7.40 12.30 -3.55
CA THR A 184 6.57 11.10 -3.41
C THR A 184 6.64 10.19 -4.62
N TYR A 185 6.68 10.77 -5.84
CA TYR A 185 6.56 10.02 -7.10
C TYR A 185 7.74 10.23 -8.06
N GLY A 186 8.86 10.76 -7.56
CA GLY A 186 10.09 10.92 -8.32
C GLY A 186 10.34 12.34 -8.84
N ARG A 187 11.61 12.67 -8.94
CA ARG A 187 12.14 14.03 -9.22
C ARG A 187 11.50 14.74 -10.40
N TYR A 188 11.04 14.01 -11.39
CA TYR A 188 10.51 14.55 -12.63
C TYR A 188 8.99 14.64 -12.67
N MET A 189 8.30 14.21 -11.60
CA MET A 189 6.84 14.30 -11.50
C MET A 189 6.35 15.73 -11.47
N ASN A 190 5.22 15.98 -12.12
CA ASN A 190 4.47 17.23 -12.04
C ASN A 190 2.96 16.94 -12.07
N GLU A 191 2.15 17.96 -11.77
CA GLU A 191 0.69 17.83 -11.71
C GLU A 191 0.07 17.25 -13.00
N LYS A 192 0.53 17.71 -14.18
CA LYS A 192 0.00 17.22 -15.46
C LYS A 192 0.27 15.72 -15.67
N THR A 193 1.49 15.28 -15.36
CA THR A 193 1.87 13.85 -15.49
C THR A 193 1.13 13.02 -14.45
N TYR A 194 1.07 13.48 -13.20
CA TYR A 194 0.33 12.84 -12.13
C TYR A 194 -1.14 12.64 -12.49
N LYS A 195 -1.82 13.71 -12.92
CA LYS A 195 -3.23 13.66 -13.33
C LYS A 195 -3.46 12.66 -14.48
N LYS A 196 -2.56 12.65 -15.49
CA LYS A 196 -2.66 11.68 -16.59
C LYS A 196 -2.62 10.25 -16.08
N VAL A 197 -1.62 9.92 -15.24
CA VAL A 197 -1.47 8.57 -14.69
C VAL A 197 -2.66 8.20 -13.81
N ALA A 198 -3.14 9.13 -12.98
CA ALA A 198 -4.30 8.90 -12.11
C ALA A 198 -5.58 8.62 -12.92
N LEU A 199 -5.84 9.36 -14.01
CA LEU A 199 -7.00 9.12 -14.89
C LEU A 199 -6.89 7.77 -15.62
N GLU A 200 -5.71 7.39 -16.10
CA GLU A 200 -5.50 6.08 -16.74
C GLU A 200 -5.68 4.94 -15.72
N TYR A 201 -5.18 5.10 -14.50
CA TYR A 201 -5.36 4.14 -13.42
C TYR A 201 -6.83 3.98 -13.04
N GLN A 202 -7.56 5.09 -12.89
CA GLN A 202 -8.99 5.07 -12.59
C GLN A 202 -9.80 4.39 -13.69
N LEU A 203 -9.51 4.71 -14.97
CA LEU A 203 -10.13 4.03 -16.10
C LEU A 203 -9.87 2.52 -16.10
N ALA A 204 -8.63 2.11 -15.80
CA ALA A 204 -8.28 0.69 -15.72
C ALA A 204 -9.06 -0.02 -14.60
N GLN A 205 -9.21 0.61 -13.44
CA GLN A 205 -9.99 0.08 -12.31
C GLN A 205 -11.49 -0.07 -12.66
N GLU A 206 -12.11 0.96 -13.22
CA GLU A 206 -13.50 0.90 -13.64
C GLU A 206 -13.74 -0.17 -14.71
N TYR A 207 -12.84 -0.27 -15.68
CA TYR A 207 -12.94 -1.27 -16.73
C TYR A 207 -12.73 -2.69 -16.19
N GLN A 208 -11.77 -2.88 -15.30
CA GLN A 208 -11.57 -4.16 -14.60
C GLN A 208 -12.83 -4.58 -13.86
N LYS A 209 -13.43 -3.66 -13.10
CA LYS A 209 -14.70 -3.90 -12.40
C LYS A 209 -15.81 -4.30 -13.38
N LYS A 210 -15.98 -3.52 -14.45
CA LYS A 210 -16.99 -3.80 -15.51
C LYS A 210 -16.80 -5.19 -16.13
N VAL A 211 -15.57 -5.58 -16.46
CA VAL A 211 -15.29 -6.91 -17.03
C VAL A 211 -15.58 -8.01 -16.00
N THR A 212 -15.14 -7.84 -14.76
CA THR A 212 -15.38 -8.79 -13.67
C THR A 212 -16.89 -8.99 -13.45
N GLU A 213 -17.65 -7.92 -13.33
CA GLU A 213 -19.10 -7.96 -13.11
C GLU A 213 -19.89 -8.49 -14.33
N SER A 214 -19.30 -8.48 -15.52
CA SER A 214 -19.93 -9.06 -16.72
C SER A 214 -20.08 -10.59 -16.63
N TYR A 215 -19.24 -11.25 -15.83
CA TYR A 215 -19.32 -12.68 -15.58
C TYR A 215 -20.43 -13.01 -14.59
N GLN A 216 -21.67 -13.09 -15.13
CA GLN A 216 -22.84 -13.40 -14.31
C GLN A 216 -22.73 -14.77 -13.63
N LYS A 217 -22.93 -14.80 -12.32
CA LYS A 217 -22.95 -16.02 -11.50
C LYS A 217 -24.29 -16.15 -10.78
N THR A 218 -24.74 -17.39 -10.66
CA THR A 218 -26.01 -17.72 -10.01
C THR A 218 -25.80 -18.25 -8.59
N ASP A 219 -26.87 -18.29 -7.79
CA ASP A 219 -26.85 -18.90 -6.47
C ASP A 219 -26.44 -20.40 -6.54
N LYS A 220 -26.82 -21.10 -7.61
CA LYS A 220 -26.37 -22.49 -7.85
C LYS A 220 -24.87 -22.59 -8.08
N ASP A 221 -24.25 -21.58 -8.67
CA ASP A 221 -22.80 -21.56 -8.86
C ASP A 221 -22.10 -21.27 -7.53
N ALA A 222 -22.64 -20.38 -6.71
CA ALA A 222 -22.20 -20.14 -5.34
C ALA A 222 -22.30 -21.41 -4.48
N GLU A 223 -23.41 -22.17 -4.56
CA GLU A 223 -23.55 -23.44 -3.85
C GLU A 223 -22.51 -24.49 -4.28
N LYS A 224 -22.19 -24.54 -5.59
CA LYS A 224 -21.16 -25.47 -6.09
C LYS A 224 -19.76 -25.07 -5.62
N TYR A 225 -19.48 -23.78 -5.58
CA TYR A 225 -18.25 -23.23 -5.05
C TYR A 225 -18.10 -23.57 -3.57
N TYR A 226 -19.13 -23.24 -2.77
CA TYR A 226 -19.16 -23.54 -1.34
C TYR A 226 -18.87 -25.02 -1.03
N LYS A 227 -19.48 -25.97 -1.78
CA LYS A 227 -19.24 -27.41 -1.58
C LYS A 227 -17.77 -27.82 -1.69
N LYS A 228 -16.96 -27.07 -2.44
CA LYS A 228 -15.54 -27.30 -2.64
C LYS A 228 -14.66 -26.48 -1.68
N HIS A 229 -15.19 -25.38 -1.20
CA HIS A 229 -14.46 -24.37 -0.41
C HIS A 229 -15.03 -24.16 0.99
N LYS A 230 -15.66 -25.22 1.54
CA LYS A 230 -16.28 -25.13 2.87
C LYS A 230 -15.32 -24.65 3.96
N ALA A 231 -14.06 -25.11 3.91
CA ALA A 231 -13.06 -24.72 4.89
C ALA A 231 -12.78 -23.21 4.90
N GLU A 232 -12.99 -22.54 3.78
CA GLU A 232 -12.74 -21.12 3.57
C GLU A 232 -13.97 -20.25 3.88
N LEU A 233 -15.18 -20.85 3.87
CA LEU A 233 -16.44 -20.13 3.97
C LEU A 233 -17.22 -20.44 5.25
N ASP A 234 -16.91 -21.55 5.92
CA ASP A 234 -17.53 -21.88 7.19
C ASP A 234 -16.92 -21.08 8.33
N THR A 235 -17.75 -20.81 9.33
CA THR A 235 -17.34 -20.28 10.63
C THR A 235 -16.94 -21.41 11.55
N PHE A 236 -15.85 -21.19 12.29
CA PHE A 236 -15.32 -22.12 13.27
C PHE A 236 -15.40 -21.50 14.66
N GLU A 237 -15.98 -22.24 15.61
CA GLU A 237 -15.89 -21.94 17.02
C GLU A 237 -14.83 -22.87 17.63
N TYR A 238 -13.87 -22.31 18.34
CA TYR A 238 -12.74 -23.03 18.90
C TYR A 238 -12.07 -22.25 20.04
N GLU A 239 -11.37 -22.94 20.90
CA GLU A 239 -10.41 -22.36 21.84
C GLU A 239 -8.99 -22.72 21.38
N ALA A 240 -8.11 -21.73 21.29
CA ALA A 240 -6.72 -21.97 20.92
C ALA A 240 -5.78 -21.03 21.66
N TYR A 241 -4.74 -21.61 22.24
CA TYR A 241 -3.72 -20.86 22.98
C TYR A 241 -2.34 -21.26 22.48
N GLU A 242 -1.47 -20.28 22.26
CA GLU A 242 -0.05 -20.53 22.00
C GLU A 242 0.73 -20.44 23.30
N VAL A 243 1.39 -21.51 23.68
CA VAL A 243 2.36 -21.57 24.77
C VAL A 243 3.75 -21.27 24.18
N PRO A 244 4.29 -20.07 24.32
CA PRO A 244 5.52 -19.68 23.64
C PRO A 244 6.77 -20.26 24.30
N VAL A 245 7.81 -20.48 23.52
CA VAL A 245 9.17 -20.69 24.03
C VAL A 245 9.74 -19.32 24.41
N LYS A 246 9.82 -19.04 25.70
CA LYS A 246 10.33 -17.77 26.23
C LYS A 246 11.68 -17.96 26.89
N THR A 247 12.71 -17.31 26.36
CA THR A 247 14.00 -17.12 26.99
C THR A 247 14.10 -15.75 27.64
N GLU A 248 14.84 -15.62 28.74
CA GLU A 248 15.06 -14.32 29.39
C GLU A 248 15.99 -13.47 28.51
N THR A 249 15.55 -12.25 28.20
CA THR A 249 16.39 -11.26 27.50
C THR A 249 17.44 -10.73 28.47
N LYS A 250 18.69 -11.12 28.27
CA LYS A 250 19.83 -10.59 29.02
C LYS A 250 20.49 -9.46 28.25
N LYS A 251 21.04 -8.48 29.00
CA LYS A 251 21.86 -7.41 28.43
C LYS A 251 23.29 -7.55 28.94
N ASP A 252 24.25 -7.28 28.06
CA ASP A 252 25.68 -7.19 28.45
C ASP A 252 25.95 -5.86 29.19
N LYS A 253 27.23 -5.64 29.52
CA LYS A 253 27.69 -4.43 30.24
C LYS A 253 27.49 -3.15 29.41
N ASP A 254 27.37 -3.29 28.09
CA ASP A 254 27.19 -2.21 27.12
C ASP A 254 25.70 -2.01 26.73
N GLY A 255 24.79 -2.75 27.40
CA GLY A 255 23.35 -2.66 27.17
C GLY A 255 22.84 -3.41 25.93
N LYS A 256 23.70 -4.19 25.26
CA LYS A 256 23.30 -4.99 24.09
C LYS A 256 22.62 -6.28 24.53
N THR A 257 21.60 -6.70 23.77
CA THR A 257 20.93 -7.99 23.97
C THR A 257 21.92 -9.13 23.72
N VAL A 258 21.98 -10.05 24.68
CA VAL A 258 22.79 -11.27 24.58
C VAL A 258 21.88 -12.41 24.15
N GLU A 259 22.27 -13.13 23.11
CA GLU A 259 21.55 -14.32 22.64
C GLU A 259 21.54 -15.41 23.73
N PRO A 260 20.41 -16.12 23.88
CA PRO A 260 20.30 -17.19 24.87
C PRO A 260 21.25 -18.34 24.52
N THR A 261 21.82 -18.95 25.53
CA THR A 261 22.62 -20.17 25.35
C THR A 261 21.76 -21.36 24.95
N GLU A 262 22.33 -22.34 24.26
CA GLU A 262 21.64 -23.59 23.89
C GLU A 262 20.97 -24.28 25.10
N LYS A 263 21.59 -24.22 26.26
CA LYS A 263 21.03 -24.77 27.50
C LYS A 263 19.77 -24.00 27.95
N GLU A 264 19.79 -22.68 27.82
CA GLU A 264 18.64 -21.83 28.17
C GLU A 264 17.50 -22.04 27.19
N THR A 265 17.80 -22.12 25.87
CA THR A 265 16.82 -22.45 24.84
C THR A 265 16.16 -23.80 25.08
N LYS A 266 16.94 -24.87 25.30
CA LYS A 266 16.40 -26.22 25.62
C LYS A 266 15.57 -26.22 26.93
N ALA A 267 15.93 -25.43 27.92
CA ALA A 267 15.14 -25.31 29.14
C ALA A 267 13.82 -24.60 28.89
N ALA A 268 13.79 -23.55 28.07
CA ALA A 268 12.59 -22.84 27.66
C ALA A 268 11.65 -23.73 26.80
N GLU A 269 12.20 -24.46 25.86
CA GLU A 269 11.45 -25.44 25.05
C GLU A 269 10.77 -26.52 25.92
N LYS A 270 11.53 -27.05 26.89
CA LYS A 270 10.98 -28.02 27.84
C LYS A 270 9.84 -27.44 28.67
N LYS A 271 10.03 -26.21 29.17
CA LYS A 271 9.00 -25.51 29.94
C LYS A 271 7.73 -25.25 29.11
N ALA A 272 7.89 -24.81 27.84
CA ALA A 272 6.77 -24.61 26.93
C ALA A 272 6.01 -25.93 26.66
N LYS A 273 6.73 -27.03 26.46
CA LYS A 273 6.13 -28.36 26.26
C LYS A 273 5.35 -28.83 27.49
N GLU A 274 5.89 -28.64 28.68
CA GLU A 274 5.22 -28.97 29.95
C GLU A 274 3.96 -28.10 30.15
N GLY A 275 4.05 -26.80 29.82
CA GLY A 275 2.91 -25.88 29.87
C GLY A 275 1.80 -26.28 28.90
N ALA A 276 2.16 -26.62 27.66
CA ALA A 276 1.20 -27.08 26.67
C ALA A 276 0.48 -28.38 27.11
N ALA A 277 1.22 -29.32 27.66
CA ALA A 277 0.63 -30.56 28.17
C ALA A 277 -0.31 -30.32 29.37
N ALA A 278 0.06 -29.41 30.28
CA ALA A 278 -0.78 -29.04 31.41
C ALA A 278 -2.05 -28.30 30.95
N LEU A 279 -1.94 -27.43 29.95
CA LEU A 279 -3.05 -26.71 29.35
C LEU A 279 -4.02 -27.65 28.64
N GLU A 280 -3.50 -28.57 27.80
CA GLU A 280 -4.29 -29.60 27.14
C GLU A 280 -5.06 -30.47 28.15
N ALA A 281 -4.42 -30.85 29.24
CA ALA A 281 -5.06 -31.65 30.29
C ALA A 281 -6.16 -30.84 31.01
N ALA A 282 -5.96 -29.54 31.23
CA ALA A 282 -6.96 -28.67 31.86
C ALA A 282 -8.18 -28.44 30.93
N MET A 283 -7.95 -28.22 29.64
CA MET A 283 -9.00 -28.10 28.62
C MET A 283 -9.80 -29.41 28.50
N LYS A 284 -9.15 -30.57 28.42
CA LYS A 284 -9.82 -31.88 28.43
C LYS A 284 -10.66 -32.13 29.66
N ALA A 285 -10.29 -31.59 30.80
CA ALA A 285 -11.05 -31.68 32.04
C ALA A 285 -12.18 -30.66 32.13
N GLY A 286 -12.29 -29.70 31.23
CA GLY A 286 -13.24 -28.58 31.30
C GLY A 286 -12.97 -27.62 32.46
N ASP A 287 -11.75 -27.59 33.01
CA ASP A 287 -11.38 -26.74 34.16
C ASP A 287 -10.96 -25.35 33.69
N THR A 288 -11.93 -24.50 33.38
CA THR A 288 -11.75 -23.14 32.88
C THR A 288 -10.91 -22.25 33.81
N LYS A 289 -11.00 -22.46 35.16
CA LYS A 289 -10.18 -21.72 36.11
C LYS A 289 -8.70 -22.09 36.00
N LYS A 290 -8.43 -23.38 35.83
CA LYS A 290 -7.07 -23.87 35.64
C LYS A 290 -6.50 -23.45 34.29
N VAL A 291 -7.31 -23.46 33.22
CA VAL A 291 -6.95 -22.91 31.90
C VAL A 291 -6.52 -21.46 32.04
N ALA A 292 -7.37 -20.58 32.60
CA ALA A 292 -7.06 -19.15 32.78
C ALA A 292 -5.78 -18.93 33.63
N LYS A 293 -5.55 -19.76 34.65
CA LYS A 293 -4.33 -19.70 35.47
C LYS A 293 -3.09 -20.06 34.63
N LEU A 294 -3.14 -21.16 33.86
CA LEU A 294 -2.02 -21.60 33.02
C LEU A 294 -1.73 -20.63 31.89
N VAL A 295 -2.77 -20.08 31.24
CA VAL A 295 -2.62 -19.04 30.20
C VAL A 295 -1.80 -17.85 30.75
N LYS A 296 -2.13 -17.37 31.95
CA LYS A 296 -1.39 -16.28 32.61
C LYS A 296 0.02 -16.71 33.04
N GLU A 297 0.19 -17.91 33.62
CA GLU A 297 1.46 -18.42 34.14
C GLU A 297 2.52 -18.60 33.03
N TYR A 298 2.11 -19.11 31.87
CA TYR A 298 3.00 -19.32 30.72
C TYR A 298 3.02 -18.12 29.76
N GLY A 299 2.16 -17.12 29.99
CA GLY A 299 2.01 -15.95 29.14
C GLY A 299 1.62 -16.32 27.72
N CYS A 300 0.58 -17.17 27.63
CA CYS A 300 0.06 -17.65 26.35
C CYS A 300 -0.61 -16.52 25.56
N THR A 301 -0.53 -16.62 24.23
CA THR A 301 -1.35 -15.82 23.32
C THR A 301 -2.66 -16.53 23.07
N ASP A 302 -3.78 -15.82 23.15
CA ASP A 302 -5.12 -16.32 22.90
C ASP A 302 -5.53 -16.11 21.44
N TYR A 303 -5.90 -17.20 20.78
CA TYR A 303 -6.41 -17.22 19.41
C TYR A 303 -7.86 -17.71 19.32
N SER A 304 -8.55 -17.83 20.46
CA SER A 304 -9.89 -18.43 20.55
C SER A 304 -10.94 -17.64 19.77
N ASN A 305 -12.00 -18.34 19.36
CA ASN A 305 -13.20 -17.78 18.71
C ASN A 305 -12.92 -16.89 17.49
N ARG A 306 -11.93 -17.28 16.67
CA ARG A 306 -11.59 -16.61 15.44
C ARG A 306 -12.16 -17.33 14.23
N THR A 307 -12.51 -16.57 13.22
CA THR A 307 -12.97 -17.09 11.95
C THR A 307 -11.81 -17.55 11.07
N TYR A 308 -12.11 -18.20 9.92
CA TYR A 308 -11.08 -18.73 9.02
C TYR A 308 -10.04 -17.68 8.60
N SER A 309 -10.45 -16.46 8.28
CA SER A 309 -9.52 -15.40 7.89
C SER A 309 -8.50 -15.06 8.98
N SER A 310 -8.89 -15.20 10.25
CA SER A 310 -8.04 -14.89 11.40
C SER A 310 -7.02 -16.00 11.71
N PHE A 311 -7.31 -17.26 11.40
CA PHE A 311 -6.42 -18.39 11.70
C PHE A 311 -5.80 -19.07 10.48
N SER A 312 -6.12 -18.64 9.25
CA SER A 312 -5.64 -19.27 8.02
C SER A 312 -4.11 -19.35 7.91
N SER A 313 -3.41 -18.42 8.53
CA SER A 313 -1.94 -18.38 8.63
C SER A 313 -1.36 -19.06 9.87
N CYS A 314 -2.21 -19.56 10.77
CA CYS A 314 -1.75 -20.23 12.00
C CYS A 314 -1.36 -21.67 11.71
N GLY A 315 -0.34 -22.19 12.40
CA GLY A 315 0.16 -23.56 12.24
C GLY A 315 -0.82 -24.66 12.66
N PHE A 316 -2.01 -24.31 13.13
CA PHE A 316 -3.08 -25.26 13.47
C PHE A 316 -4.24 -25.29 12.47
N SER A 317 -4.24 -24.43 11.44
CA SER A 317 -5.36 -24.29 10.50
C SER A 317 -5.74 -25.59 9.79
N GLU A 318 -4.77 -26.36 9.30
CA GLU A 318 -5.00 -27.66 8.65
C GLU A 318 -5.70 -28.64 9.57
N TRP A 319 -5.31 -28.67 10.85
CA TRP A 319 -5.96 -29.55 11.82
C TRP A 319 -7.38 -29.10 12.13
N LEU A 320 -7.58 -27.79 12.33
CA LEU A 320 -8.88 -27.22 12.71
C LEU A 320 -9.92 -27.39 11.59
N THR A 321 -9.53 -27.20 10.34
CA THR A 321 -10.43 -27.26 9.18
C THR A 321 -10.76 -28.67 8.69
N ASN A 322 -10.12 -29.71 9.25
CA ASN A 322 -10.34 -31.08 8.86
C ASN A 322 -11.81 -31.50 9.10
N GLU A 323 -12.48 -32.02 8.07
CA GLU A 323 -13.91 -32.37 8.10
C GLU A 323 -14.27 -33.48 9.12
N LYS A 324 -13.27 -34.20 9.63
CA LYS A 324 -13.45 -35.27 10.63
C LYS A 324 -13.43 -34.74 12.08
N ARG A 325 -13.26 -33.46 12.28
CA ARG A 325 -13.28 -32.91 13.64
C ARG A 325 -14.67 -33.00 14.27
N THR A 326 -14.66 -33.36 15.55
CA THR A 326 -15.85 -33.42 16.38
C THR A 326 -15.72 -32.53 17.59
N ALA A 327 -16.84 -31.98 18.08
CA ALA A 327 -16.83 -31.08 19.21
C ALA A 327 -16.09 -31.72 20.42
N GLY A 328 -15.18 -30.94 21.00
CA GLY A 328 -14.32 -31.39 22.10
C GLY A 328 -13.02 -32.10 21.65
N ASP A 329 -12.75 -32.26 20.35
CA ASP A 329 -11.43 -32.68 19.88
C ASP A 329 -10.38 -31.65 20.29
N ILE A 330 -9.30 -32.12 20.95
CA ILE A 330 -8.19 -31.28 21.40
C ILE A 330 -6.88 -31.83 20.87
N LYS A 331 -6.00 -30.91 20.43
CA LYS A 331 -4.65 -31.27 19.97
C LYS A 331 -3.61 -30.23 20.34
N THR A 332 -2.46 -30.69 20.79
CA THR A 332 -1.24 -29.89 20.87
C THR A 332 -0.46 -30.01 19.57
N ILE A 333 -0.10 -28.86 18.97
CA ILE A 333 0.59 -28.74 17.69
C ILE A 333 1.83 -27.87 17.91
N LYS A 334 2.97 -28.24 17.34
CA LYS A 334 4.17 -27.42 17.39
C LYS A 334 4.03 -26.17 16.52
N ASN A 335 4.48 -25.04 17.03
CA ASN A 335 4.70 -23.82 16.27
C ASN A 335 6.22 -23.75 15.96
N GLU A 336 6.60 -24.13 14.75
CA GLU A 336 8.00 -24.16 14.29
C GLU A 336 8.14 -23.26 13.06
N THR A 337 9.21 -22.46 13.02
CA THR A 337 9.66 -21.81 11.79
C THR A 337 10.35 -22.87 10.94
N GLU A 338 10.01 -22.95 9.65
CA GLU A 338 10.64 -23.89 8.74
C GLU A 338 12.15 -23.61 8.59
N ALA A 339 12.92 -24.68 8.40
CA ALA A 339 14.32 -24.56 8.07
C ALA A 339 14.50 -23.91 6.69
N THR A 340 15.51 -23.06 6.57
CA THR A 340 15.97 -22.51 5.29
C THR A 340 17.39 -23.00 5.02
N ASP A 341 17.93 -22.74 3.83
CA ASP A 341 19.30 -23.15 3.47
C ASP A 341 20.36 -22.62 4.46
N ASP A 342 20.05 -21.49 5.13
CA ASP A 342 20.98 -20.80 6.07
C ASP A 342 20.60 -20.95 7.55
N LYS A 343 19.44 -21.49 7.89
CA LYS A 343 18.97 -21.58 9.29
C LYS A 343 18.21 -22.87 9.55
N ASP A 344 18.51 -23.51 10.67
CA ASP A 344 17.73 -24.64 11.18
C ASP A 344 16.32 -24.23 11.60
N ALA A 345 15.39 -25.19 11.58
CA ALA A 345 14.03 -24.98 12.10
C ALA A 345 14.08 -24.54 13.57
N THR A 346 13.30 -23.52 13.90
CA THR A 346 13.23 -22.99 15.27
C THR A 346 11.87 -23.24 15.87
N LEU A 347 11.83 -23.84 17.05
CA LEU A 347 10.60 -24.06 17.83
C LEU A 347 10.21 -22.73 18.53
N ASN A 348 9.09 -22.13 18.10
CA ASN A 348 8.57 -20.89 18.68
C ASN A 348 7.65 -21.16 19.89
N GLY A 349 6.97 -22.32 19.89
CA GLY A 349 6.03 -22.70 20.93
C GLY A 349 5.17 -23.90 20.57
N TYR A 350 4.04 -23.99 21.25
CA TYR A 350 3.03 -25.01 21.03
C TYR A 350 1.63 -24.38 21.01
N TYR A 351 0.85 -24.67 19.99
CA TYR A 351 -0.59 -24.41 20.01
C TYR A 351 -1.32 -25.54 20.73
N VAL A 352 -2.23 -25.19 21.62
CA VAL A 352 -3.21 -26.12 22.21
C VAL A 352 -4.57 -25.70 21.71
N VAL A 353 -5.19 -26.50 20.86
CA VAL A 353 -6.40 -26.14 20.12
C VAL A 353 -7.51 -27.12 20.45
N GLN A 354 -8.68 -26.63 20.81
CA GLN A 354 -9.93 -27.36 20.96
C GLN A 354 -10.90 -26.93 19.87
N PHE A 355 -11.43 -27.90 19.14
CA PHE A 355 -12.51 -27.67 18.17
C PHE A 355 -13.87 -27.78 18.88
N ASP A 356 -14.72 -26.78 18.72
CA ASP A 356 -16.05 -26.77 19.33
C ASP A 356 -17.13 -26.97 18.27
N LYS A 357 -17.12 -26.17 17.19
CA LYS A 357 -18.17 -26.23 16.18
C LYS A 357 -17.70 -25.70 14.85
N ARG A 358 -18.32 -26.19 13.77
CA ARG A 358 -18.18 -25.69 12.39
C ARG A 358 -19.57 -25.58 11.77
N TYR A 359 -19.87 -24.45 11.15
CA TYR A 359 -21.14 -24.20 10.48
C TYR A 359 -21.02 -23.11 9.43
N LEU A 360 -21.94 -23.12 8.47
CA LEU A 360 -22.11 -21.99 7.56
C LEU A 360 -22.89 -20.88 8.29
N ASP A 361 -22.27 -19.70 8.46
CA ASP A 361 -22.95 -18.54 9.05
C ASP A 361 -23.76 -17.83 7.96
N GLU A 362 -25.06 -18.01 7.98
CA GLU A 362 -26.00 -17.44 7.01
C GLU A 362 -26.46 -16.06 7.45
N TYR A 363 -25.63 -15.05 7.25
CA TYR A 363 -25.96 -13.65 7.47
C TYR A 363 -25.78 -12.83 6.19
N HIS A 364 -26.47 -11.70 6.09
CA HIS A 364 -26.31 -10.76 5.01
C HIS A 364 -25.29 -9.70 5.38
N GLY A 365 -24.40 -9.32 4.43
CA GLY A 365 -23.46 -8.23 4.65
C GLY A 365 -24.18 -6.90 4.92
N ALA A 366 -23.61 -6.08 5.80
CA ALA A 366 -24.21 -4.81 6.21
C ALA A 366 -23.78 -3.65 5.29
N ASN A 367 -24.75 -2.82 4.87
CA ASN A 367 -24.50 -1.55 4.22
C ASN A 367 -24.70 -0.44 5.27
N PHE A 368 -23.70 0.38 5.48
CA PHE A 368 -23.76 1.45 6.47
C PHE A 368 -22.79 2.58 6.15
N ARG A 369 -22.98 3.72 6.80
CA ARG A 369 -22.02 4.81 6.84
C ARG A 369 -21.53 5.04 8.26
N ASN A 370 -20.26 5.47 8.36
CA ASN A 370 -19.59 5.64 9.64
C ASN A 370 -18.71 6.88 9.69
N VAL A 371 -18.71 7.55 10.84
CA VAL A 371 -17.74 8.59 11.22
C VAL A 371 -17.07 8.17 12.51
N LEU A 372 -15.78 7.91 12.47
CA LEU A 372 -14.99 7.62 13.67
C LEU A 372 -14.40 8.91 14.25
N VAL A 373 -14.78 9.24 15.45
CA VAL A 373 -14.14 10.30 16.24
C VAL A 373 -13.15 9.68 17.20
N LYS A 374 -11.87 9.71 16.86
CA LYS A 374 -10.81 9.14 17.70
C LYS A 374 -10.66 9.91 19.02
N ALA A 375 -10.44 9.17 20.08
CA ALA A 375 -10.02 9.71 21.37
C ALA A 375 -8.51 9.99 21.31
N GLU A 376 -8.11 11.16 21.75
CA GLU A 376 -6.70 11.51 21.89
C GLU A 376 -6.11 10.88 23.15
N ALA A 377 -4.80 10.69 23.16
CA ALA A 377 -4.13 10.23 24.35
C ALA A 377 -4.27 11.29 25.46
N ALA A 378 -4.76 10.86 26.62
CA ALA A 378 -4.85 11.74 27.77
C ALA A 378 -3.44 12.16 28.23
N THR A 379 -3.29 13.43 28.62
CA THR A 379 -2.03 13.94 29.16
C THR A 379 -2.14 14.18 30.67
N ASP A 380 -1.03 14.09 31.36
CA ASP A 380 -0.91 14.48 32.76
C ASP A 380 -0.66 16.00 32.91
N LYS A 381 -0.40 16.46 34.13
CA LYS A 381 -0.18 17.88 34.44
C LYS A 381 1.09 18.47 33.81
N ASP A 382 2.02 17.59 33.43
CA ASP A 382 3.31 17.96 32.84
C ASP A 382 3.26 17.85 31.29
N GLY A 383 2.09 17.46 30.73
CA GLY A 383 1.86 17.33 29.30
C GLY A 383 2.34 15.99 28.71
N GLU A 384 2.71 15.03 29.55
CA GLU A 384 3.14 13.70 29.12
C GLU A 384 1.95 12.75 28.94
N THR A 385 2.08 11.78 28.02
CA THR A 385 1.03 10.77 27.78
C THR A 385 0.78 9.94 29.04
N LYS A 386 -0.45 9.98 29.53
CA LYS A 386 -0.87 9.23 30.70
C LYS A 386 -0.91 7.74 30.42
N LYS A 387 -0.39 6.95 31.35
CA LYS A 387 -0.39 5.48 31.28
C LYS A 387 -1.22 4.89 32.43
N ASP A 388 -1.84 3.74 32.19
CA ASP A 388 -2.46 2.93 33.22
C ASP A 388 -1.41 2.12 34.03
N ASP A 389 -1.87 1.34 35.00
CA ASP A 389 -0.99 0.50 35.85
C ASP A 389 -0.28 -0.62 35.08
N ASP A 390 -0.80 -1.00 33.91
CA ASP A 390 -0.22 -2.00 33.00
C ASP A 390 0.69 -1.36 31.92
N GLY A 391 0.82 -0.03 31.91
CA GLY A 391 1.67 0.74 30.98
C GLY A 391 1.00 1.09 29.65
N ASN A 392 -0.30 0.83 29.49
CA ASN A 392 -1.04 1.19 28.27
C ASN A 392 -1.39 2.67 28.25
N THR A 393 -1.55 3.24 27.06
CA THR A 393 -2.00 4.62 26.89
C THR A 393 -3.45 4.78 27.35
N VAL A 394 -3.70 5.77 28.21
CA VAL A 394 -5.05 6.19 28.59
C VAL A 394 -5.57 7.19 27.58
N TYR A 395 -6.79 6.98 27.06
CA TYR A 395 -7.42 7.85 26.07
C TYR A 395 -8.51 8.73 26.67
N ASP A 396 -8.67 9.96 26.16
CA ASP A 396 -9.73 10.91 26.57
C ASP A 396 -11.02 10.65 25.79
N TYR A 397 -11.79 9.68 26.26
CA TYR A 397 -13.09 9.35 25.67
C TYR A 397 -14.17 10.42 25.92
N ASP A 398 -14.04 11.27 26.95
CA ASP A 398 -15.04 12.29 27.24
C ASP A 398 -14.97 13.42 26.20
N ALA A 399 -13.77 13.88 25.85
CA ALA A 399 -13.57 14.85 24.78
C ALA A 399 -14.01 14.30 23.40
N ALA A 400 -13.68 13.04 23.11
CA ALA A 400 -14.12 12.39 21.87
C ALA A 400 -15.66 12.29 21.81
N LYS A 401 -16.31 11.95 22.92
CA LYS A 401 -17.78 11.91 23.02
C LYS A 401 -18.41 13.26 22.73
N GLU A 402 -17.93 14.32 23.37
CA GLU A 402 -18.45 15.67 23.17
C GLU A 402 -18.34 16.10 21.70
N LYS A 403 -17.21 15.81 21.05
CA LYS A 403 -17.01 16.08 19.63
C LYS A 403 -17.97 15.27 18.77
N ALA A 404 -18.13 13.98 19.03
CA ALA A 404 -19.03 13.10 18.31
C ALA A 404 -20.52 13.49 18.47
N GLU A 405 -20.94 13.93 19.67
CA GLU A 405 -22.28 14.45 19.90
C GLU A 405 -22.54 15.75 19.12
N LYS A 406 -21.54 16.63 19.00
CA LYS A 406 -21.63 17.85 18.16
C LYS A 406 -21.79 17.49 16.69
N LEU A 407 -21.00 16.54 16.18
CA LEU A 407 -21.12 16.05 14.80
C LEU A 407 -22.50 15.42 14.56
N GLN A 408 -23.02 14.64 15.50
CA GLN A 408 -24.38 14.09 15.41
C GLN A 408 -25.45 15.18 15.35
N GLN A 409 -25.29 16.29 16.09
CA GLN A 409 -26.22 17.41 16.03
C GLN A 409 -26.14 18.14 14.69
N THR A 410 -24.93 18.33 14.14
CA THR A 410 -24.71 18.91 12.82
C THR A 410 -25.37 18.04 11.76
N TRP A 411 -25.07 16.75 11.76
CA TRP A 411 -25.68 15.77 10.85
C TRP A 411 -27.22 15.83 10.86
N LYS A 412 -27.84 15.85 12.03
CA LYS A 412 -29.30 15.95 12.16
C LYS A 412 -29.88 17.26 11.59
N LYS A 413 -29.14 18.36 11.65
CA LYS A 413 -29.55 19.63 11.04
C LYS A 413 -29.45 19.62 9.52
N ASP A 414 -28.48 18.90 8.98
CA ASP A 414 -28.17 18.85 7.57
C ASP A 414 -28.95 17.76 6.82
N GLY A 415 -30.03 17.25 7.43
CA GLY A 415 -30.94 16.29 6.83
C GLY A 415 -30.99 14.94 7.56
N GLY A 416 -29.95 14.54 8.25
CA GLY A 416 -29.90 13.30 9.04
C GLY A 416 -29.93 12.02 8.19
N ASP A 417 -29.55 12.13 6.93
CA ASP A 417 -29.51 11.01 5.96
C ASP A 417 -28.08 10.51 5.71
N ALA A 418 -27.95 9.54 4.82
CA ALA A 418 -26.68 8.91 4.46
C ALA A 418 -25.70 9.91 3.83
N ASP A 419 -26.19 10.79 2.96
CA ASP A 419 -25.32 11.72 2.21
C ASP A 419 -24.79 12.83 3.12
N ALA A 420 -25.62 13.35 4.01
CA ALA A 420 -25.19 14.30 5.05
C ALA A 420 -24.13 13.69 5.99
N LEU A 421 -24.28 12.38 6.35
CA LEU A 421 -23.26 11.71 7.14
C LEU A 421 -21.98 11.47 6.35
N GLY A 422 -22.09 11.20 5.05
CA GLY A 422 -20.95 11.04 4.15
C GLY A 422 -20.08 12.30 4.06
N ALA A 423 -20.71 13.49 3.94
CA ALA A 423 -20.00 14.76 3.95
C ALA A 423 -19.23 14.99 5.27
N LEU A 424 -19.84 14.64 6.41
CA LEU A 424 -19.16 14.72 7.70
C LEU A 424 -18.03 13.71 7.85
N ALA A 425 -18.16 12.52 7.25
CA ALA A 425 -17.12 11.49 7.28
C ALA A 425 -15.86 11.97 6.56
N GLU A 426 -16.02 12.56 5.38
CA GLU A 426 -14.95 13.09 4.56
C GLU A 426 -14.09 14.13 5.31
N GLU A 427 -14.73 15.01 6.10
CA GLU A 427 -14.05 16.08 6.83
C GLU A 427 -13.54 15.68 8.23
N ASN A 428 -14.21 14.75 8.90
CA ASN A 428 -14.06 14.59 10.35
C ASN A 428 -13.70 13.19 10.81
N SER A 429 -13.80 12.15 9.96
CA SER A 429 -13.54 10.79 10.39
C SER A 429 -12.06 10.56 10.69
N GLY A 430 -11.76 9.95 11.80
CA GLY A 430 -10.42 9.46 12.15
C GLY A 430 -10.08 8.10 11.50
N ASP A 431 -11.00 7.52 10.77
CA ASP A 431 -10.79 6.33 9.96
C ASP A 431 -10.47 6.74 8.52
N SER A 432 -9.26 6.42 8.05
CA SER A 432 -8.78 6.81 6.73
C SER A 432 -9.61 6.23 5.58
N THR A 433 -10.16 5.02 5.76
CA THR A 433 -11.06 4.41 4.78
C THR A 433 -12.37 5.18 4.70
N SER A 434 -12.93 5.55 5.84
CA SER A 434 -14.15 6.33 5.97
C SER A 434 -14.02 7.74 5.37
N ASN A 435 -12.86 8.39 5.53
CA ASN A 435 -12.62 9.69 4.91
C ASN A 435 -12.67 9.60 3.38
N TYR A 436 -11.97 8.63 2.80
CA TYR A 436 -11.82 8.48 1.35
C TYR A 436 -13.13 8.13 0.64
N ASN A 437 -13.98 7.28 1.26
CA ASN A 437 -15.22 6.77 0.65
C ASN A 437 -16.50 7.39 1.21
N LYS A 438 -16.41 8.57 1.83
CA LYS A 438 -17.54 9.27 2.46
C LYS A 438 -18.25 8.40 3.51
N GLY A 439 -17.48 7.69 4.28
CA GLY A 439 -17.96 6.81 5.35
C GLY A 439 -18.66 5.55 4.90
N LYS A 440 -18.71 5.25 3.59
CA LYS A 440 -19.54 4.19 3.03
C LYS A 440 -18.88 2.80 3.17
N TYR A 441 -19.67 1.85 3.65
CA TYR A 441 -19.34 0.44 3.71
C TYR A 441 -20.45 -0.37 3.03
N GLU A 442 -20.11 -1.16 2.04
CA GLU A 442 -21.03 -1.99 1.28
C GLU A 442 -20.78 -3.47 1.56
N LYS A 443 -21.84 -4.18 1.94
CA LYS A 443 -21.82 -5.63 2.20
C LYS A 443 -20.73 -6.04 3.20
N ALA A 444 -20.41 -5.16 4.16
CA ALA A 444 -19.40 -5.44 5.18
C ALA A 444 -19.72 -6.74 5.91
N SER A 445 -18.69 -7.55 6.12
CA SER A 445 -18.80 -8.78 6.89
C SER A 445 -18.74 -8.53 8.39
N LYS A 446 -19.06 -9.54 9.18
CA LYS A 446 -18.88 -9.51 10.63
C LYS A 446 -17.41 -9.35 11.04
N GLU A 447 -16.47 -9.61 10.13
CA GLU A 447 -15.02 -9.54 10.34
C GLU A 447 -14.40 -8.21 9.94
N ASP A 448 -15.08 -7.46 9.07
CA ASP A 448 -14.61 -6.15 8.60
C ASP A 448 -14.82 -5.04 9.62
N VAL A 449 -15.50 -5.33 10.72
CA VAL A 449 -15.93 -4.35 11.73
C VAL A 449 -15.50 -4.75 13.14
N THR A 450 -15.34 -3.77 14.02
CA THR A 450 -15.05 -4.01 15.43
C THR A 450 -16.18 -4.78 16.13
N ASP A 451 -15.90 -5.40 17.27
CA ASP A 451 -16.93 -6.13 18.01
C ASP A 451 -18.10 -5.23 18.43
N THR A 452 -17.84 -3.96 18.73
CA THR A 452 -18.88 -2.97 19.02
C THR A 452 -19.79 -2.73 17.82
N LEU A 453 -19.24 -2.50 16.64
CA LEU A 453 -20.02 -2.33 15.40
C LEU A 453 -20.73 -3.62 15.00
N LYS A 454 -20.06 -4.78 15.14
CA LYS A 454 -20.64 -6.11 14.86
C LYS A 454 -21.90 -6.33 15.68
N ALA A 455 -21.82 -6.14 16.98
CA ALA A 455 -22.96 -6.32 17.88
C ALA A 455 -24.14 -5.40 17.54
N TRP A 456 -23.85 -4.19 17.08
CA TRP A 456 -24.92 -3.25 16.69
C TRP A 456 -25.44 -3.49 15.27
N LEU A 457 -24.59 -3.66 14.27
CA LEU A 457 -24.98 -3.81 12.86
C LEU A 457 -25.75 -5.11 12.61
N PHE A 458 -25.35 -6.21 13.25
CA PHE A 458 -25.94 -7.54 13.01
C PHE A 458 -26.99 -7.95 14.05
N ASP A 459 -27.55 -6.98 14.81
CA ASP A 459 -28.76 -7.23 15.61
C ASP A 459 -29.95 -7.48 14.67
N GLU A 460 -30.63 -8.61 14.85
CA GLU A 460 -31.79 -9.05 14.02
C GLU A 460 -32.92 -8.00 13.93
N LYS A 461 -32.95 -7.04 14.85
CA LYS A 461 -33.96 -5.97 14.87
C LYS A 461 -33.56 -4.75 14.06
N ARG A 462 -32.32 -4.69 13.53
CA ARG A 462 -31.79 -3.55 12.81
C ARG A 462 -32.56 -3.28 11.53
N LYS A 463 -32.87 -2.01 11.28
CA LYS A 463 -33.63 -1.57 10.10
C LYS A 463 -32.89 -0.44 9.39
N GLY A 464 -33.01 -0.38 8.08
CA GLY A 464 -32.49 0.76 7.30
C GLY A 464 -33.00 2.08 7.87
N GLY A 465 -32.10 3.04 8.04
CA GLY A 465 -32.33 4.31 8.73
C GLY A 465 -32.02 4.32 10.24
N ASP A 466 -31.72 3.17 10.84
CA ASP A 466 -31.28 3.13 12.24
C ASP A 466 -29.92 3.82 12.41
N THR A 467 -29.75 4.50 13.55
CA THR A 467 -28.53 5.26 13.84
C THR A 467 -28.05 5.03 15.27
N ALA A 468 -26.77 5.14 15.50
CA ALA A 468 -26.19 5.08 16.84
C ALA A 468 -24.95 5.96 16.96
N LEU A 469 -24.69 6.35 18.20
CA LEU A 469 -23.39 6.85 18.64
C LEU A 469 -22.82 5.85 19.64
N LEU A 470 -21.78 5.12 19.24
CA LEU A 470 -21.24 3.99 19.98
C LEU A 470 -19.84 4.33 20.50
N LYS A 471 -19.60 4.08 21.80
CA LYS A 471 -18.23 4.04 22.32
C LYS A 471 -17.59 2.74 21.81
N ASP A 472 -16.45 2.87 21.15
CA ASP A 472 -15.71 1.76 20.58
C ASP A 472 -14.27 1.79 21.09
N GLU A 473 -13.96 0.83 21.98
CA GLU A 473 -12.63 0.76 22.59
C GLU A 473 -11.59 0.17 21.65
N ASP A 474 -11.99 -0.72 20.74
CA ASP A 474 -11.12 -1.30 19.71
C ASP A 474 -10.70 -0.25 18.67
N ALA A 475 -11.64 0.62 18.28
CA ALA A 475 -11.38 1.75 17.39
C ALA A 475 -10.78 2.97 18.13
N GLN A 476 -10.66 2.90 19.48
CA GLN A 476 -10.17 3.99 20.34
C GLN A 476 -10.93 5.30 20.12
N GLY A 477 -12.28 5.25 20.15
CA GLY A 477 -13.07 6.44 19.87
C GLY A 477 -14.58 6.24 20.01
N TYR A 478 -15.30 7.10 19.29
CA TYR A 478 -16.76 7.02 19.13
C TYR A 478 -17.12 6.88 17.67
N GLN A 479 -18.01 5.95 17.36
CA GLN A 479 -18.54 5.68 16.03
C GLN A 479 -19.94 6.28 15.90
N LEU A 480 -20.12 7.24 14.99
CA LEU A 480 -21.43 7.72 14.58
C LEU A 480 -21.85 6.93 13.33
N VAL A 481 -22.87 6.08 13.47
CA VAL A 481 -23.22 5.09 12.47
C VAL A 481 -24.65 5.33 11.95
N TYR A 482 -24.81 5.20 10.63
CA TYR A 482 -26.10 5.16 9.94
C TYR A 482 -26.20 3.84 9.17
N PHE A 483 -27.19 3.02 9.51
CA PHE A 483 -27.42 1.74 8.83
C PHE A 483 -28.31 1.91 7.62
N GLU A 484 -27.81 1.57 6.43
CA GLU A 484 -28.56 1.68 5.17
C GLU A 484 -29.40 0.43 4.88
N GLY A 485 -28.98 -0.74 5.37
CA GLY A 485 -29.68 -2.02 5.17
C GLY A 485 -28.72 -3.18 5.03
N TYR A 486 -29.26 -4.34 4.72
CA TYR A 486 -28.48 -5.53 4.39
C TYR A 486 -28.40 -5.74 2.87
N GLY A 487 -27.35 -6.46 2.44
CA GLY A 487 -27.25 -7.00 1.08
C GLY A 487 -28.37 -8.00 0.77
N GLU A 488 -28.64 -8.23 -0.52
CA GLU A 488 -29.73 -9.15 -0.94
C GLU A 488 -29.35 -10.62 -0.71
N LYS A 489 -28.06 -10.96 -0.86
CA LYS A 489 -27.55 -12.32 -0.72
C LYS A 489 -26.90 -12.52 0.64
N TYR A 490 -26.80 -13.78 1.06
CA TYR A 490 -25.94 -14.14 2.19
C TYR A 490 -24.48 -13.80 1.89
N HIS A 491 -23.74 -13.40 2.89
CA HIS A 491 -22.34 -13.03 2.75
C HIS A 491 -21.49 -14.12 2.05
N TRP A 492 -21.67 -15.39 2.43
CA TRP A 492 -20.95 -16.50 1.80
C TRP A 492 -21.27 -16.63 0.29
N GLN A 493 -22.48 -16.27 -0.15
CA GLN A 493 -22.84 -16.24 -1.56
C GLN A 493 -22.14 -15.11 -2.31
N ASP A 494 -22.11 -13.91 -1.71
CA ASP A 494 -21.39 -12.77 -2.28
C ASP A 494 -19.90 -13.10 -2.44
N VAL A 495 -19.24 -13.69 -1.41
CA VAL A 495 -17.84 -14.13 -1.47
C VAL A 495 -17.62 -15.19 -2.55
N SER A 496 -18.49 -16.19 -2.63
CA SER A 496 -18.40 -17.26 -3.63
C SER A 496 -18.56 -16.73 -5.05
N ILE A 497 -19.49 -15.81 -5.27
CA ILE A 497 -19.75 -15.18 -6.57
C ILE A 497 -18.54 -14.32 -6.96
N ALA A 498 -18.03 -13.51 -6.07
CA ALA A 498 -16.85 -12.68 -6.31
C ALA A 498 -15.61 -13.51 -6.66
N ALA A 499 -15.38 -14.63 -5.95
CA ALA A 499 -14.29 -15.55 -6.25
C ALA A 499 -14.42 -16.18 -7.65
N LEU A 500 -15.61 -16.64 -8.04
CA LEU A 500 -15.89 -17.19 -9.37
C LEU A 500 -15.76 -16.15 -10.49
N GLN A 501 -16.19 -14.92 -10.23
CA GLN A 501 -16.03 -13.80 -11.17
C GLN A 501 -14.56 -13.46 -11.36
N LYS A 502 -13.81 -13.44 -10.26
CA LYS A 502 -12.35 -13.22 -10.30
C LYS A 502 -11.63 -14.32 -11.08
N GLU A 503 -11.96 -15.59 -10.89
CA GLU A 503 -11.38 -16.68 -11.67
C GLU A 503 -11.60 -16.52 -13.18
N ASP A 504 -12.79 -16.08 -13.59
CA ASP A 504 -13.09 -15.88 -14.99
C ASP A 504 -12.42 -14.61 -15.55
N TYR A 505 -12.33 -13.55 -14.74
CA TYR A 505 -11.53 -12.38 -15.07
C TYR A 505 -10.06 -12.73 -15.25
N ASP A 506 -9.46 -13.49 -14.32
CA ASP A 506 -8.05 -13.88 -14.39
C ASP A 506 -7.76 -14.69 -15.68
N LYS A 507 -8.65 -15.62 -16.05
CA LYS A 507 -8.54 -16.38 -17.31
C LYS A 507 -8.68 -15.51 -18.55
N TRP A 508 -9.55 -14.50 -18.51
CA TRP A 508 -9.67 -13.52 -19.58
C TRP A 508 -8.42 -12.67 -19.67
N TYR A 509 -7.96 -12.13 -18.55
CA TYR A 509 -6.81 -11.26 -18.50
C TYR A 509 -5.55 -11.98 -18.99
N GLU A 510 -5.29 -13.20 -18.56
CA GLU A 510 -4.15 -14.02 -19.04
C GLU A 510 -4.14 -14.19 -20.57
N LYS A 511 -5.31 -14.35 -21.18
CA LYS A 511 -5.41 -14.44 -22.65
C LYS A 511 -5.13 -13.09 -23.32
N VAL A 512 -5.64 -12.01 -22.75
CA VAL A 512 -5.43 -10.66 -23.27
C VAL A 512 -3.95 -10.28 -23.12
N GLU A 513 -3.36 -10.44 -21.94
CA GLU A 513 -1.96 -10.13 -21.64
C GLU A 513 -1.01 -10.77 -22.66
N LYS A 514 -1.19 -12.05 -22.99
CA LYS A 514 -0.40 -12.76 -24.01
C LYS A 514 -0.42 -12.11 -25.40
N THR A 515 -1.45 -11.33 -25.72
CA THR A 515 -1.50 -10.60 -27.00
C THR A 515 -0.62 -9.35 -27.04
N TYR A 516 -0.06 -8.99 -25.87
CA TYR A 516 0.83 -7.84 -25.69
C TYR A 516 2.30 -8.23 -25.45
N ASP A 517 2.63 -9.52 -25.24
CA ASP A 517 3.99 -9.98 -24.88
C ASP A 517 5.09 -9.45 -25.81
N ASP A 518 4.86 -9.48 -27.12
CA ASP A 518 5.79 -9.01 -28.14
C ASP A 518 5.70 -7.48 -28.40
N LYS A 519 4.79 -6.78 -27.74
CA LYS A 519 4.53 -5.35 -27.89
C LYS A 519 5.01 -4.51 -26.70
N ILE A 520 5.67 -5.14 -25.73
CA ILE A 520 6.22 -4.45 -24.56
C ILE A 520 7.70 -4.20 -24.79
N THR A 521 8.08 -2.93 -24.93
CA THR A 521 9.47 -2.55 -25.17
C THR A 521 9.90 -1.40 -24.25
N THR A 522 11.20 -1.33 -23.97
CA THR A 522 11.81 -0.22 -23.23
C THR A 522 12.87 0.46 -24.08
N SER A 523 12.97 1.77 -23.96
CA SER A 523 14.01 2.58 -24.61
C SER A 523 15.18 2.85 -23.66
N PHE A 524 16.19 3.60 -24.15
CA PHE A 524 17.28 4.06 -23.29
C PHE A 524 16.80 4.98 -22.16
N MET A 525 15.66 5.67 -22.33
CA MET A 525 15.07 6.53 -21.30
C MET A 525 14.60 5.77 -20.06
N TYR A 526 14.34 4.48 -20.18
CA TYR A 526 14.00 3.61 -19.07
C TYR A 526 15.10 3.50 -18.00
N ARG A 527 16.33 3.94 -18.33
CA ARG A 527 17.46 4.00 -17.36
C ARG A 527 17.34 5.16 -16.37
N PHE A 528 16.42 6.09 -16.61
CA PHE A 528 16.16 7.25 -15.74
C PHE A 528 14.99 7.03 -14.77
N VAL A 529 14.44 5.81 -14.77
CA VAL A 529 13.46 5.32 -13.79
C VAL A 529 14.17 4.91 -12.50
#